data_f273a404e022de1dd01871b30aa4cbf2
#
_entry.id   f273a404e022de1dd01871b30aa4cbf2
#
_cell.length_a   1.000
_cell.length_b   1.000
_cell.length_c   1.000
_cell.angle_alpha   90.00
_cell.angle_beta   90.00
_cell.angle_gamma   90.00
#
_symmetry.space_group_name_H-M   'P 1'
#
loop_
_entity.id
_entity.type
_entity.pdbx_description
1 polymer ?
#
loop_
_entity_poly.entity_id
_entity_poly.type
_entity_poly.pdbx_seq_one_letter_code
_entity_poly.pdbx_strand_id
1 'polypeptide(L)'
;MSTAPIDIAVTLQRLATRRPVFHAEADLQHELAWQIRLDHPKAQIRLECRPDPAVRQAADLWVVDGDRPSHVIEVKYLVRRADVTVAGERFVLTDQSAHDTRRYDVIRDLARIERWTAAGLAEHGTVVVLTNAPAFWEPWNGRSNDAAFRIHEGRQVTGPLAWATAAAAGSITGREVPIEVTGTYQLRWRDYADLPNGQRMRALVIDTTSSTSASALHADGCRPAAGPDDA
;
A
#
# COMPACT_ATOMS: atom_id res chain seq x y z
N MET A 1 10.43 23.50 -3.28
CA MET A 1 11.42 22.45 -3.14
C MET A 1 10.64 21.16 -2.90
N SER A 2 10.75 20.16 -3.77
CA SER A 2 10.13 18.84 -3.53
C SER A 2 10.82 18.22 -2.34
N THR A 3 10.07 17.86 -1.31
CA THR A 3 10.58 17.10 -0.18
C THR A 3 10.83 15.67 -0.66
N ALA A 4 11.86 15.02 -0.14
CA ALA A 4 12.12 13.62 -0.47
C ALA A 4 10.89 12.77 -0.08
N PRO A 5 10.50 11.77 -0.91
CA PRO A 5 9.38 10.91 -0.59
C PRO A 5 9.61 10.18 0.74
N ILE A 6 8.54 9.97 1.50
CA ILE A 6 8.60 9.20 2.74
C ILE A 6 8.85 7.72 2.38
N ASP A 7 9.96 7.16 2.85
CA ASP A 7 10.27 5.75 2.69
C ASP A 7 9.49 4.92 3.74
N ILE A 8 8.32 4.44 3.34
CA ILE A 8 7.44 3.66 4.22
C ILE A 8 8.08 2.34 4.64
N ALA A 9 8.93 1.74 3.81
CA ALA A 9 9.61 0.50 4.19
C ALA A 9 10.62 0.75 5.33
N VAL A 10 11.37 1.85 5.29
CA VAL A 10 12.26 2.26 6.39
C VAL A 10 11.47 2.65 7.63
N THR A 11 10.38 3.37 7.48
CA THR A 11 9.47 3.74 8.58
C THR A 11 8.94 2.49 9.30
N LEU A 12 8.50 1.48 8.55
CA LEU A 12 8.04 0.20 9.11
C LEU A 12 9.16 -0.55 9.85
N GLN A 13 10.39 -0.55 9.32
CA GLN A 13 11.53 -1.17 10.02
C GLN A 13 11.81 -0.52 11.38
N ARG A 14 11.75 0.81 11.46
CA ARG A 14 11.87 1.54 12.72
C ARG A 14 10.71 1.24 13.67
N LEU A 15 9.49 1.20 13.14
CA LEU A 15 8.30 0.88 13.91
C LEU A 15 8.39 -0.55 14.49
N ALA A 16 8.89 -1.53 13.74
CA ALA A 16 9.04 -2.92 14.16
C ALA A 16 9.89 -3.08 15.43
N THR A 17 10.90 -2.22 15.63
CA THR A 17 11.76 -2.28 16.83
C THR A 17 11.01 -1.91 18.11
N ARG A 18 9.93 -1.15 18.02
CA ARG A 18 9.09 -0.71 19.15
C ARG A 18 7.80 -1.51 19.26
N ARG A 19 7.17 -1.78 18.13
CA ARG A 19 5.83 -2.37 18.02
C ARG A 19 5.86 -3.54 17.03
N PRO A 20 6.27 -4.75 17.47
CA PRO A 20 6.34 -5.92 16.59
C PRO A 20 4.97 -6.50 16.21
N VAL A 21 3.91 -6.12 16.94
CA VAL A 21 2.54 -6.58 16.76
C VAL A 21 1.56 -5.50 17.23
N PHE A 22 0.32 -5.52 16.71
CA PHE A 22 -0.73 -4.55 17.00
C PHE A 22 -2.01 -5.26 17.41
N HIS A 23 -2.90 -4.59 18.14
CA HIS A 23 -4.20 -5.11 18.54
C HIS A 23 -5.20 -5.15 17.38
N ALA A 24 -5.12 -4.16 16.48
CA ALA A 24 -6.04 -3.98 15.37
C ALA A 24 -5.39 -3.16 14.23
N GLU A 25 -6.06 -3.07 13.09
CA GLU A 25 -5.65 -2.23 11.96
C GLU A 25 -5.56 -0.75 12.37
N ALA A 26 -6.52 -0.26 13.16
CA ALA A 26 -6.50 1.11 13.67
C ALA A 26 -5.28 1.40 14.58
N ASP A 27 -4.82 0.41 15.37
CA ASP A 27 -3.61 0.53 16.18
C ASP A 27 -2.37 0.64 15.29
N LEU A 28 -2.29 -0.17 14.23
CA LEU A 28 -1.22 -0.06 13.23
C LEU A 28 -1.25 1.29 12.49
N GLN A 29 -2.42 1.75 12.06
CA GLN A 29 -2.58 3.06 11.40
C GLN A 29 -2.07 4.20 12.30
N HIS A 30 -2.48 4.20 13.58
CA HIS A 30 -2.06 5.21 14.55
C HIS A 30 -0.54 5.19 14.77
N GLU A 31 0.04 4.03 15.00
CA GLU A 31 1.47 3.89 15.26
C GLU A 31 2.33 4.19 14.03
N LEU A 32 1.85 3.85 12.83
CA LEU A 32 2.50 4.23 11.58
C LEU A 32 2.48 5.77 11.39
N ALA A 33 1.33 6.40 11.63
CA ALA A 33 1.21 7.86 11.60
C ALA A 33 2.15 8.53 12.61
N TRP A 34 2.23 7.99 13.82
CA TRP A 34 3.13 8.48 14.86
C TRP A 34 4.60 8.35 14.44
N GLN A 35 4.99 7.19 13.88
CA GLN A 35 6.35 6.96 13.41
C GLN A 35 6.71 7.89 12.25
N ILE A 36 5.81 8.09 11.28
CA ILE A 36 6.01 9.08 10.20
C ILE A 36 6.23 10.49 10.80
N ARG A 37 5.45 10.86 11.81
CA ARG A 37 5.60 12.16 12.49
C ARG A 37 6.93 12.31 13.20
N LEU A 38 7.46 11.24 13.79
CA LEU A 38 8.80 11.23 14.40
C LEU A 38 9.90 11.40 13.36
N ASP A 39 9.78 10.70 12.22
CA ASP A 39 10.75 10.73 11.14
C ASP A 39 10.69 12.05 10.34
N HIS A 40 9.48 12.64 10.21
CA HIS A 40 9.18 13.86 9.47
C HIS A 40 8.42 14.88 10.35
N PRO A 41 9.13 15.62 11.24
CA PRO A 41 8.47 16.48 12.23
C PRO A 41 7.60 17.60 11.68
N LYS A 42 7.76 17.97 10.41
CA LYS A 42 6.96 19.01 9.75
C LYS A 42 5.71 18.43 9.06
N ALA A 43 5.67 17.13 8.79
CA ALA A 43 4.54 16.50 8.12
C ALA A 43 3.26 16.65 8.97
N GLN A 44 2.17 16.99 8.33
CA GLN A 44 0.83 16.95 8.92
C GLN A 44 0.14 15.67 8.47
N ILE A 45 -0.33 14.87 9.41
CA ILE A 45 -0.96 13.59 9.11
C ILE A 45 -2.42 13.64 9.50
N ARG A 46 -3.27 13.17 8.61
CA ARG A 46 -4.72 13.01 8.83
C ARG A 46 -5.08 11.55 8.63
N LEU A 47 -5.88 11.01 9.53
CA LEU A 47 -6.45 9.67 9.43
C LEU A 47 -7.84 9.77 8.82
N GLU A 48 -8.25 8.74 8.06
CA GLU A 48 -9.59 8.63 7.46
C GLU A 48 -9.97 9.90 6.65
N CYS A 49 -8.99 10.47 5.96
CA CYS A 49 -9.18 11.69 5.18
C CYS A 49 -9.86 11.35 3.84
N ARG A 50 -10.85 12.15 3.44
CA ARG A 50 -11.48 12.08 2.11
C ARG A 50 -10.78 13.05 1.17
N PRO A 51 -9.92 12.54 0.24
CA PRO A 51 -9.20 13.41 -0.70
C PRO A 51 -10.14 14.13 -1.67
N ASP A 52 -11.21 13.46 -2.08
CA ASP A 52 -12.28 14.01 -2.90
C ASP A 52 -13.60 14.00 -2.10
N PRO A 53 -14.13 15.18 -1.73
CA PRO A 53 -15.39 15.27 -1.00
C PRO A 53 -16.62 14.72 -1.75
N ALA A 54 -16.54 14.64 -3.09
CA ALA A 54 -17.61 14.10 -3.92
C ALA A 54 -17.76 12.58 -3.83
N VAL A 55 -16.71 11.87 -3.39
CA VAL A 55 -16.71 10.42 -3.20
C VAL A 55 -16.61 10.03 -1.73
N ARG A 56 -17.29 8.94 -1.35
CA ARG A 56 -17.29 8.44 0.03
C ARG A 56 -16.05 7.61 0.38
N GLN A 57 -14.97 7.75 -0.38
CA GLN A 57 -13.74 6.99 -0.15
C GLN A 57 -12.78 7.81 0.70
N ALA A 58 -12.36 7.24 1.82
CA ALA A 58 -11.33 7.82 2.68
C ALA A 58 -10.01 7.09 2.48
N ALA A 59 -8.91 7.80 2.68
CA ALA A 59 -7.56 7.27 2.79
C ALA A 59 -7.26 7.00 4.26
N ASP A 60 -6.65 5.87 4.57
CA ASP A 60 -6.27 5.53 5.95
C ASP A 60 -5.33 6.59 6.54
N LEU A 61 -4.27 6.95 5.80
CA LEU A 61 -3.39 8.06 6.16
C LEU A 61 -3.22 9.02 4.97
N TRP A 62 -3.33 10.30 5.28
CA TRP A 62 -3.11 11.39 4.35
C TRP A 62 -2.02 12.32 4.89
N VAL A 63 -0.87 12.34 4.24
CA VAL A 63 0.29 13.12 4.69
C VAL A 63 0.42 14.37 3.85
N VAL A 64 0.51 15.51 4.51
CA VAL A 64 0.78 16.81 3.90
C VAL A 64 2.15 17.28 4.39
N ASP A 65 3.07 17.51 3.46
CA ASP A 65 4.37 18.09 3.75
C ASP A 65 4.51 19.40 2.95
N GLY A 66 4.70 20.51 3.66
CA GLY A 66 4.57 21.84 3.07
C GLY A 66 3.10 22.18 2.76
N ASP A 67 2.84 22.69 1.55
CA ASP A 67 1.52 23.18 1.13
C ASP A 67 0.71 22.18 0.32
N ARG A 68 1.24 20.98 0.08
CA ARG A 68 0.62 19.97 -0.80
C ARG A 68 0.51 18.61 -0.14
N PRO A 69 -0.53 17.83 -0.48
CA PRO A 69 -0.58 16.42 -0.15
C PRO A 69 0.59 15.69 -0.80
N SER A 70 1.49 15.16 0.03
CA SER A 70 2.71 14.50 -0.45
C SER A 70 2.53 12.99 -0.57
N HIS A 71 1.76 12.37 0.34
CA HIS A 71 1.66 10.92 0.38
C HIS A 71 0.28 10.46 0.86
N VAL A 72 -0.31 9.51 0.15
CA VAL A 72 -1.50 8.76 0.57
C VAL A 72 -1.12 7.32 0.87
N ILE A 73 -1.58 6.79 2.00
CA ILE A 73 -1.23 5.44 2.46
C ILE A 73 -2.50 4.68 2.83
N GLU A 74 -2.63 3.48 2.30
CA GLU A 74 -3.63 2.49 2.68
C GLU A 74 -2.98 1.38 3.48
N VAL A 75 -3.62 0.96 4.56
CA VAL A 75 -3.08 -0.02 5.51
C VAL A 75 -4.00 -1.21 5.61
N LYS A 76 -3.45 -2.40 5.62
CA LYS A 76 -4.15 -3.65 5.91
C LYS A 76 -3.42 -4.44 6.97
N TYR A 77 -4.13 -4.83 8.00
CA TYR A 77 -3.65 -5.70 9.07
C TYR A 77 -4.38 -7.04 9.00
N LEU A 78 -3.79 -7.98 8.25
CA LEU A 78 -4.43 -9.26 7.90
C LEU A 78 -3.85 -10.38 8.77
N VAL A 79 -4.53 -10.72 9.86
CA VAL A 79 -3.96 -11.60 10.88
C VAL A 79 -4.66 -12.95 10.98
N ARG A 80 -3.87 -13.98 11.31
CA ARG A 80 -4.34 -15.23 11.87
C ARG A 80 -4.25 -15.21 13.38
N ARG A 81 -4.94 -16.15 14.02
CA ARG A 81 -4.98 -16.28 15.48
C ARG A 81 -3.57 -16.32 16.08
N ALA A 82 -3.37 -15.48 17.10
CA ALA A 82 -2.21 -15.49 17.97
C ALA A 82 -2.61 -15.02 19.38
N ASP A 83 -1.93 -15.57 20.38
CA ASP A 83 -1.99 -15.09 21.76
C ASP A 83 -0.55 -14.99 22.22
N VAL A 84 -0.06 -13.77 22.35
CA VAL A 84 1.34 -13.50 22.64
C VAL A 84 1.47 -12.34 23.61
N THR A 85 2.53 -12.38 24.43
CA THR A 85 2.92 -11.27 25.28
C THR A 85 4.25 -10.71 24.82
N VAL A 86 4.29 -9.42 24.52
CA VAL A 86 5.47 -8.69 24.09
C VAL A 86 5.68 -7.49 25.00
N ALA A 87 6.86 -7.37 25.58
CA ALA A 87 7.21 -6.28 26.52
C ALA A 87 6.19 -6.09 27.66
N GLY A 88 5.56 -7.20 28.13
CA GLY A 88 4.56 -7.18 29.19
C GLY A 88 3.12 -6.91 28.74
N GLU A 89 2.90 -6.56 27.48
CA GLU A 89 1.58 -6.35 26.87
C GLU A 89 1.09 -7.61 26.17
N ARG A 90 -0.16 -8.03 26.43
CA ARG A 90 -0.76 -9.22 25.82
C ARG A 90 -1.56 -8.85 24.59
N PHE A 91 -1.28 -9.53 23.48
CA PHE A 91 -1.98 -9.39 22.19
C PHE A 91 -2.76 -10.66 21.90
N VAL A 92 -4.08 -10.51 21.69
CA VAL A 92 -4.98 -11.60 21.31
C VAL A 92 -5.53 -11.28 19.92
N LEU A 93 -4.94 -11.92 18.90
CA LEU A 93 -5.36 -11.77 17.51
C LEU A 93 -6.39 -12.85 17.17
N THR A 94 -7.43 -12.46 16.44
CA THR A 94 -8.46 -13.37 15.96
C THR A 94 -8.27 -13.67 14.48
N ASP A 95 -8.48 -14.94 14.09
CA ASP A 95 -8.43 -15.32 12.68
C ASP A 95 -9.37 -14.48 11.84
N GLN A 96 -8.83 -13.90 10.79
CA GLN A 96 -9.61 -13.24 9.76
C GLN A 96 -9.86 -14.23 8.64
N SER A 97 -11.11 -14.68 8.52
CA SER A 97 -11.58 -15.52 7.41
C SER A 97 -11.64 -14.73 6.09
N ALA A 98 -12.00 -15.41 4.99
CA ALA A 98 -12.20 -14.82 3.68
C ALA A 98 -10.93 -14.19 3.08
N HIS A 99 -9.84 -14.96 3.08
CA HIS A 99 -8.55 -14.51 2.52
C HIS A 99 -8.66 -14.06 1.06
N ASP A 100 -9.58 -14.60 0.28
CA ASP A 100 -9.87 -14.25 -1.10
C ASP A 100 -10.35 -12.79 -1.21
N THR A 101 -11.36 -12.42 -0.41
CA THR A 101 -11.88 -11.04 -0.41
C THR A 101 -10.87 -10.06 0.17
N ARG A 102 -10.04 -10.47 1.15
CA ARG A 102 -8.97 -9.63 1.69
C ARG A 102 -7.91 -9.30 0.64
N ARG A 103 -7.52 -10.29 -0.19
CA ARG A 103 -6.61 -10.04 -1.32
C ARG A 103 -7.23 -9.11 -2.35
N TYR A 104 -8.51 -9.31 -2.69
CA TYR A 104 -9.25 -8.40 -3.56
C TYR A 104 -9.23 -6.97 -3.01
N ASP A 105 -9.46 -6.79 -1.70
CA ASP A 105 -9.45 -5.47 -1.07
C ASP A 105 -8.08 -4.79 -1.18
N VAL A 106 -6.95 -5.51 -0.99
CA VAL A 106 -5.59 -4.98 -1.20
C VAL A 106 -5.39 -4.47 -2.62
N ILE A 107 -5.81 -5.26 -3.63
CA ILE A 107 -5.67 -4.86 -5.04
C ILE A 107 -6.60 -3.68 -5.39
N ARG A 108 -7.81 -3.65 -4.82
CA ARG A 108 -8.74 -2.53 -5.00
C ARG A 108 -8.17 -1.23 -4.41
N ASP A 109 -7.53 -1.33 -3.25
CA ASP A 109 -6.90 -0.17 -2.60
C ASP A 109 -5.70 0.31 -3.42
N LEU A 110 -4.89 -0.61 -3.99
CA LEU A 110 -3.80 -0.27 -4.91
C LEU A 110 -4.33 0.53 -6.13
N ALA A 111 -5.34 0.01 -6.82
CA ALA A 111 -5.95 0.69 -7.96
C ALA A 111 -6.59 2.04 -7.58
N ARG A 112 -7.09 2.17 -6.33
CA ARG A 112 -7.62 3.44 -5.80
C ARG A 112 -6.51 4.47 -5.63
N ILE A 113 -5.39 4.07 -5.03
CA ILE A 113 -4.22 4.93 -4.86
C ILE A 113 -3.65 5.36 -6.21
N GLU A 114 -3.54 4.45 -7.19
CA GLU A 114 -3.12 4.81 -8.55
C GLU A 114 -3.98 5.92 -9.14
N ARG A 115 -5.31 5.82 -9.00
CA ARG A 115 -6.20 6.87 -9.51
C ARG A 115 -6.01 8.21 -8.79
N TRP A 116 -5.79 8.19 -7.47
CA TRP A 116 -5.55 9.42 -6.72
C TRP A 116 -4.22 10.08 -7.07
N THR A 117 -3.16 9.31 -7.23
CA THR A 117 -1.85 9.84 -7.64
C THR A 117 -1.88 10.31 -9.10
N ALA A 118 -2.53 9.57 -10.00
CA ALA A 118 -2.70 9.98 -11.40
C ALA A 118 -3.56 11.26 -11.55
N ALA A 119 -4.54 11.46 -10.67
CA ALA A 119 -5.34 12.69 -10.61
C ALA A 119 -4.60 13.87 -9.94
N GLY A 120 -3.37 13.67 -9.46
CA GLY A 120 -2.58 14.71 -8.78
C GLY A 120 -3.09 15.08 -7.39
N LEU A 121 -3.94 14.25 -6.78
CA LEU A 121 -4.44 14.48 -5.42
C LEU A 121 -3.34 14.26 -4.37
N ALA A 122 -2.38 13.37 -4.63
CA ALA A 122 -1.15 13.19 -3.86
C ALA A 122 0.02 12.91 -4.81
N GLU A 123 1.24 13.25 -4.39
CA GLU A 123 2.45 13.02 -5.19
C GLU A 123 2.85 11.54 -5.17
N HIS A 124 2.67 10.87 -4.05
CA HIS A 124 3.03 9.47 -3.82
C HIS A 124 1.87 8.71 -3.20
N GLY A 125 1.85 7.42 -3.44
CA GLY A 125 0.89 6.52 -2.81
C GLY A 125 1.53 5.21 -2.40
N THR A 126 1.06 4.61 -1.31
CA THR A 126 1.58 3.35 -0.81
C THR A 126 0.46 2.49 -0.24
N VAL A 127 0.45 1.21 -0.60
CA VAL A 127 -0.33 0.19 0.11
C VAL A 127 0.61 -0.57 1.04
N VAL A 128 0.24 -0.64 2.31
CA VAL A 128 0.92 -1.41 3.35
C VAL A 128 0.05 -2.59 3.75
N VAL A 129 0.61 -3.80 3.68
CA VAL A 129 -0.03 -4.99 4.25
C VAL A 129 0.90 -5.56 5.31
N LEU A 130 0.40 -5.70 6.54
CA LEU A 130 1.12 -6.35 7.62
C LEU A 130 0.34 -7.60 8.05
N THR A 131 1.01 -8.77 8.14
CA THR A 131 0.34 -10.04 8.40
C THR A 131 1.25 -11.05 9.09
N ASN A 132 0.63 -11.95 9.89
CA ASN A 132 1.27 -13.19 10.39
C ASN A 132 0.70 -14.44 9.71
N ALA A 133 -0.10 -14.30 8.64
CA ALA A 133 -0.74 -15.42 7.95
C ALA A 133 0.03 -15.80 6.68
N PRO A 134 0.73 -16.96 6.63
CA PRO A 134 1.52 -17.40 5.48
C PRO A 134 0.74 -17.48 4.17
N ALA A 135 -0.55 -17.71 4.23
CA ALA A 135 -1.43 -17.75 3.06
C ALA A 135 -1.39 -16.51 2.17
N PHE A 136 -0.88 -15.36 2.66
CA PHE A 136 -0.75 -14.15 1.88
C PHE A 136 0.58 -14.06 1.13
N TRP A 137 1.68 -14.56 1.71
CA TRP A 137 3.02 -14.44 1.09
C TRP A 137 3.56 -15.73 0.48
N GLU A 138 3.03 -16.90 0.87
CA GLU A 138 3.49 -18.16 0.28
C GLU A 138 3.00 -18.32 -1.14
N PRO A 139 3.83 -18.83 -2.06
CA PRO A 139 3.44 -19.14 -3.43
C PRO A 139 2.27 -20.13 -3.45
N TRP A 140 1.37 -19.92 -4.39
CA TRP A 140 0.23 -20.80 -4.60
C TRP A 140 0.31 -21.47 -5.97
N ASN A 141 0.32 -22.78 -6.01
CA ASN A 141 0.45 -23.58 -7.24
C ASN A 141 -0.89 -24.18 -7.71
N GLY A 142 -1.98 -23.95 -6.99
CA GLY A 142 -3.30 -24.48 -7.29
C GLY A 142 -4.16 -23.55 -8.11
N ARG A 143 -5.35 -24.03 -8.49
CA ARG A 143 -6.43 -23.21 -9.04
C ARG A 143 -7.22 -22.62 -7.88
N SER A 144 -7.50 -21.31 -7.92
CA SER A 144 -8.38 -20.67 -6.97
C SER A 144 -9.20 -19.58 -7.65
N ASN A 145 -10.38 -19.34 -7.11
CA ASN A 145 -11.31 -18.34 -7.66
C ASN A 145 -10.75 -16.92 -7.57
N ASP A 146 -9.80 -16.67 -6.64
CA ASP A 146 -9.11 -15.43 -6.39
C ASP A 146 -7.70 -15.37 -7.01
N ALA A 147 -7.40 -16.25 -7.99
CA ALA A 147 -6.05 -16.34 -8.58
C ALA A 147 -5.54 -14.98 -9.10
N ALA A 148 -6.44 -14.16 -9.66
CA ALA A 148 -6.11 -12.81 -10.13
C ALA A 148 -5.73 -11.84 -9.01
N PHE A 149 -6.13 -12.07 -7.77
CA PHE A 149 -5.90 -11.17 -6.63
C PHE A 149 -4.81 -11.65 -5.67
N ARG A 150 -4.13 -12.77 -5.98
CA ARG A 150 -3.03 -13.27 -5.14
C ARG A 150 -1.93 -12.23 -4.96
N ILE A 151 -1.38 -12.14 -3.75
CA ILE A 151 -0.33 -11.17 -3.37
C ILE A 151 0.93 -11.84 -2.83
N HIS A 152 1.18 -13.10 -3.23
CA HIS A 152 2.32 -13.89 -2.76
C HIS A 152 3.68 -13.30 -3.19
N GLU A 153 4.73 -13.76 -2.52
CA GLU A 153 6.11 -13.37 -2.82
C GLU A 153 6.45 -13.58 -4.30
N GLY A 154 7.10 -12.59 -4.90
CA GLY A 154 7.57 -12.66 -6.28
C GLY A 154 6.49 -12.49 -7.35
N ARG A 155 5.22 -12.28 -6.98
CA ARG A 155 4.17 -12.05 -7.97
C ARG A 155 4.30 -10.67 -8.62
N GLN A 156 4.03 -10.62 -9.92
CA GLN A 156 3.79 -9.38 -10.65
C GLN A 156 2.29 -9.11 -10.76
N VAL A 157 1.87 -7.88 -10.41
CA VAL A 157 0.49 -7.41 -10.48
C VAL A 157 0.42 -6.29 -11.51
N THR A 158 -0.47 -6.42 -12.51
CA THR A 158 -0.70 -5.44 -13.58
C THR A 158 -1.97 -5.81 -14.37
N GLY A 159 -2.56 -4.83 -15.06
CA GLY A 159 -3.68 -5.02 -15.99
C GLY A 159 -5.02 -5.32 -15.30
N PRO A 160 -6.02 -5.80 -16.07
CA PRO A 160 -7.33 -6.13 -15.55
C PRO A 160 -7.31 -7.41 -14.74
N LEU A 161 -7.80 -7.35 -13.50
CA LEU A 161 -7.88 -8.46 -12.56
C LEU A 161 -9.34 -8.76 -12.23
N ALA A 162 -9.76 -10.00 -12.49
CA ALA A 162 -11.13 -10.43 -12.29
C ALA A 162 -11.21 -11.75 -11.51
N TRP A 163 -12.35 -11.98 -10.87
CA TRP A 163 -12.67 -13.27 -10.29
C TRP A 163 -12.76 -14.35 -11.37
N ALA A 164 -12.38 -15.58 -11.02
CA ALA A 164 -12.61 -16.70 -11.92
C ALA A 164 -14.13 -16.91 -12.12
N THR A 165 -14.52 -17.38 -13.31
CA THR A 165 -15.93 -17.60 -13.68
C THR A 165 -16.69 -18.52 -12.70
N ALA A 166 -15.98 -19.43 -12.03
CA ALA A 166 -16.55 -20.36 -11.05
C ALA A 166 -16.54 -19.84 -9.61
N ALA A 167 -16.23 -18.55 -9.40
CA ALA A 167 -16.18 -18.00 -8.05
C ALA A 167 -17.59 -17.96 -7.42
N ALA A 168 -17.65 -18.23 -6.10
CA ALA A 168 -18.91 -18.24 -5.36
C ALA A 168 -19.54 -16.85 -5.29
N ALA A 169 -20.87 -16.79 -5.35
CA ALA A 169 -21.62 -15.54 -5.27
C ALA A 169 -21.25 -14.70 -4.03
N GLY A 170 -20.99 -15.33 -2.88
CA GLY A 170 -20.59 -14.65 -1.66
C GLY A 170 -19.26 -13.87 -1.75
N SER A 171 -18.32 -14.34 -2.59
CA SER A 171 -17.06 -13.62 -2.84
C SER A 171 -17.23 -12.51 -3.88
N ILE A 172 -18.14 -12.69 -4.86
CA ILE A 172 -18.29 -11.80 -6.01
C ILE A 172 -19.25 -10.65 -5.74
N THR A 173 -20.33 -10.88 -4.98
CA THR A 173 -21.39 -9.87 -4.80
C THR A 173 -20.81 -8.52 -4.39
N GLY A 174 -21.07 -7.49 -5.23
CA GLY A 174 -20.53 -6.13 -5.10
C GLY A 174 -19.06 -5.99 -5.53
N ARG A 175 -18.50 -7.03 -6.20
CA ARG A 175 -17.10 -7.09 -6.68
C ARG A 175 -17.00 -7.68 -8.10
N GLU A 176 -18.09 -7.57 -8.87
CA GLU A 176 -18.24 -8.18 -10.20
C GLU A 176 -17.34 -7.52 -11.26
N VAL A 177 -17.10 -6.22 -11.09
CA VAL A 177 -16.30 -5.44 -12.03
C VAL A 177 -14.82 -5.76 -11.84
N PRO A 178 -14.08 -6.07 -12.92
CA PRO A 178 -12.62 -6.21 -12.85
C PRO A 178 -11.96 -4.98 -12.27
N ILE A 179 -10.90 -5.19 -11.51
CA ILE A 179 -10.04 -4.10 -11.03
C ILE A 179 -8.97 -3.85 -12.08
N GLU A 180 -8.88 -2.62 -12.57
CA GLU A 180 -7.83 -2.20 -13.48
C GLU A 180 -6.63 -1.68 -12.68
N VAL A 181 -5.49 -2.36 -12.78
CA VAL A 181 -4.19 -1.92 -12.23
C VAL A 181 -3.35 -1.41 -13.40
N THR A 182 -3.10 -0.10 -13.42
CA THR A 182 -2.43 0.57 -14.55
C THR A 182 -0.92 0.44 -14.50
N GLY A 183 -0.33 0.39 -13.33
CA GLY A 183 1.08 0.14 -13.10
C GLY A 183 1.47 -1.34 -13.19
N THR A 184 2.75 -1.59 -12.98
CA THR A 184 3.30 -2.94 -12.90
C THR A 184 4.08 -3.06 -11.59
N TYR A 185 3.63 -3.93 -10.70
CA TYR A 185 4.14 -4.05 -9.35
C TYR A 185 4.70 -5.45 -9.12
N GLN A 186 6.00 -5.52 -8.80
CA GLN A 186 6.66 -6.74 -8.35
C GLN A 186 6.51 -6.85 -6.84
N LEU A 187 5.69 -7.76 -6.35
CA LEU A 187 5.42 -7.91 -4.93
C LEU A 187 6.61 -8.56 -4.21
N ARG A 188 7.07 -7.91 -3.14
CA ARG A 188 8.18 -8.37 -2.32
C ARG A 188 7.82 -8.23 -0.85
N TRP A 189 7.68 -9.36 -0.17
CA TRP A 189 7.44 -9.42 1.25
C TRP A 189 8.74 -9.31 2.03
N ARG A 190 8.72 -8.52 3.07
CA ARG A 190 9.86 -8.35 3.99
C ARG A 190 9.49 -8.86 5.36
N ASP A 191 10.47 -9.40 6.09
CA ASP A 191 10.27 -9.74 7.48
C ASP A 191 10.07 -8.44 8.29
N TYR A 192 9.06 -8.44 9.14
CA TYR A 192 8.74 -7.31 10.01
C TYR A 192 9.19 -7.61 11.44
N ALA A 193 8.71 -8.71 12.03
CA ALA A 193 9.10 -9.14 13.37
C ALA A 193 8.85 -10.64 13.58
N ASP A 194 9.64 -11.26 14.43
CA ASP A 194 9.34 -12.58 14.98
C ASP A 194 8.59 -12.44 16.29
N LEU A 195 7.53 -13.24 16.47
CA LEU A 195 6.70 -13.25 17.68
C LEU A 195 7.15 -14.36 18.65
N PRO A 196 6.95 -14.18 19.97
CA PRO A 196 7.37 -15.16 20.98
C PRO A 196 6.82 -16.57 20.80
N ASN A 197 5.67 -16.72 20.14
CA ASN A 197 5.06 -18.02 19.81
C ASN A 197 5.62 -18.69 18.55
N GLY A 198 6.71 -18.17 17.98
CA GLY A 198 7.33 -18.67 16.76
C GLY A 198 6.62 -18.25 15.45
N GLN A 199 5.57 -17.46 15.52
CA GLN A 199 4.98 -16.87 14.33
C GLN A 199 5.82 -15.68 13.86
N ARG A 200 5.77 -15.41 12.56
CA ARG A 200 6.47 -14.27 11.93
C ARG A 200 5.45 -13.27 11.42
N MET A 201 5.69 -12.00 11.69
CA MET A 201 5.02 -10.90 11.01
C MET A 201 5.81 -10.53 9.76
N ARG A 202 5.12 -10.37 8.62
CA ARG A 202 5.73 -9.91 7.37
C ARG A 202 4.96 -8.71 6.83
N ALA A 203 5.69 -7.82 6.17
CA ALA A 203 5.16 -6.62 5.55
C ALA A 203 5.33 -6.67 4.02
N LEU A 204 4.29 -6.24 3.32
CA LEU A 204 4.32 -5.90 1.90
C LEU A 204 4.10 -4.40 1.77
N VAL A 205 4.98 -3.75 1.03
CA VAL A 205 4.89 -2.32 0.70
C VAL A 205 4.82 -2.22 -0.82
N ILE A 206 3.76 -1.58 -1.34
CA ILE A 206 3.55 -1.36 -2.77
C ILE A 206 3.46 0.15 -2.99
N ASP A 207 4.50 0.71 -3.61
CA ASP A 207 4.59 2.14 -3.85
C ASP A 207 4.11 2.50 -5.26
N THR A 208 3.29 3.55 -5.36
CA THR A 208 2.88 4.18 -6.61
C THR A 208 3.46 5.59 -6.69
N THR A 209 3.80 6.04 -7.89
CA THR A 209 4.25 7.41 -8.15
C THR A 209 3.28 8.08 -9.12
N SER A 210 3.08 9.40 -9.00
CA SER A 210 2.32 10.14 -10.00
C SER A 210 3.05 10.11 -11.36
N SER A 211 2.31 9.88 -12.45
CA SER A 211 2.86 9.85 -13.81
C SER A 211 3.44 11.20 -14.28
N THR A 212 3.27 12.26 -13.50
CA THR A 212 3.75 13.61 -13.83
C THR A 212 5.28 13.74 -13.79
N SER A 213 6.00 12.84 -13.08
CA SER A 213 7.46 12.87 -13.01
C SER A 213 8.18 12.19 -14.19
N ALA A 214 7.48 11.41 -15.01
CA ALA A 214 8.09 10.72 -16.16
C ALA A 214 8.20 11.60 -17.42
N SER A 215 7.46 12.72 -17.50
CA SER A 215 7.45 13.60 -18.70
C SER A 215 8.47 14.73 -18.68
N ALA A 216 9.18 14.95 -17.58
CA ALA A 216 10.14 16.05 -17.44
C ALA A 216 11.56 15.72 -17.95
N LEU A 217 11.81 14.49 -18.40
CA LEU A 217 13.15 14.05 -18.85
C LEU A 217 13.34 14.02 -20.37
N HIS A 218 12.38 14.50 -21.19
CA HIS A 218 12.49 14.46 -22.64
C HIS A 218 12.18 15.79 -23.36
N ALA A 219 12.45 16.93 -22.75
CA ALA A 219 12.33 18.23 -23.43
C ALA A 219 13.60 19.08 -23.27
N ASP A 220 14.75 18.52 -23.68
CA ASP A 220 15.93 19.34 -23.95
C ASP A 220 16.66 18.75 -25.17
N GLY A 221 16.33 19.25 -26.33
CA GLY A 221 16.95 18.84 -27.58
C GLY A 221 16.33 19.45 -28.84
N CYS A 222 16.19 20.77 -28.89
CA CYS A 222 16.20 21.46 -30.19
C CYS A 222 16.49 22.97 -30.00
N ARG A 223 17.75 23.35 -30.00
CA ARG A 223 18.14 24.75 -30.31
C ARG A 223 18.13 24.93 -31.83
N PRO A 224 17.46 25.93 -32.37
CA PRO A 224 17.68 26.34 -33.75
C PRO A 224 19.02 27.02 -33.88
N ALA A 225 19.77 26.66 -34.94
CA ALA A 225 21.02 27.26 -35.33
C ALA A 225 20.81 28.74 -35.67
N ALA A 226 21.72 29.59 -35.19
CA ALA A 226 21.83 30.98 -35.59
C ALA A 226 22.32 31.02 -37.05
N GLY A 227 21.56 31.70 -37.91
CA GLY A 227 21.98 32.02 -39.29
C GLY A 227 23.01 33.16 -39.29
N PRO A 228 23.82 33.30 -40.32
CA PRO A 228 24.90 34.27 -40.40
C PRO A 228 24.39 35.66 -40.72
N ASP A 229 24.97 36.66 -40.04
CA ASP A 229 24.87 38.06 -40.39
C ASP A 229 25.56 38.31 -41.70
N ASP A 230 24.86 38.98 -42.61
CA ASP A 230 25.43 39.61 -43.79
C ASP A 230 25.40 41.12 -43.63
N ALA A 231 26.61 41.73 -43.83
CA ALA A 231 26.99 43.10 -44.18
C ALA A 231 26.65 44.24 -43.27
#